data_ff8ea68b8eb73cd524dffa9dc588b86f
#
_entry.id   ff8ea68b8eb73cd524dffa9dc588b86f
#
_cell.length_a   1.000
_cell.length_b   1.000
_cell.length_c   1.000
_cell.angle_alpha   90.00
_cell.angle_beta   90.00
_cell.angle_gamma   90.00
#
_symmetry.space_group_name_H-M   'P 1'
#
loop_
_entity.id
_entity.type
_entity.pdbx_description
1 polymer ?
#
loop_
_entity_poly.entity_id
_entity_poly.type
_entity_poly.pdbx_seq_one_letter_code
_entity_poly.pdbx_strand_id
1 'polypeptide(L)'
;MKTFDLVGTPRSEYGKKAAKALRKEDLVPCNLYGLGKNVTFTVGKEDVRKLIYTPDTLVVNLTIGDAKCTAVVKELQFHPVTENVLHIDFLEVNDKKPVTVEIPVSLTGHAAGVKAGGKLSLEMRKLKVNGIYTNIPERVVIDVTELGLGKKLAVSEVVVENCKLMNAQDACVAQVKATRASATADTEAAE
;
A
#
# COMPACT_ATOMS: atom_id res chain seq x y z
N MET A 1 -13.33 -3.09 2.23
CA MET A 1 -12.56 -1.92 1.72
C MET A 1 -13.47 -0.75 1.45
N LYS A 2 -13.02 0.49 1.74
CA LYS A 2 -13.72 1.71 1.33
C LYS A 2 -13.67 1.89 -0.17
N THR A 3 -14.71 2.47 -0.75
CA THR A 3 -14.81 2.75 -2.19
C THR A 3 -14.51 4.21 -2.47
N PHE A 4 -13.89 4.47 -3.61
CA PHE A 4 -13.58 5.80 -4.11
C PHE A 4 -14.07 5.91 -5.54
N ASP A 5 -14.91 6.91 -5.83
CA ASP A 5 -15.44 7.11 -7.18
C ASP A 5 -14.51 8.02 -7.97
N LEU A 6 -14.14 7.62 -9.18
CA LEU A 6 -13.20 8.32 -10.04
C LEU A 6 -13.73 8.35 -11.47
N VAL A 7 -13.75 9.54 -12.08
CA VAL A 7 -14.18 9.72 -13.46
C VAL A 7 -12.95 9.94 -14.34
N GLY A 8 -12.84 9.17 -15.41
CA GLY A 8 -11.77 9.27 -16.38
C GLY A 8 -12.27 9.58 -17.78
N THR A 9 -11.46 10.31 -18.53
CA THR A 9 -11.71 10.59 -19.95
C THR A 9 -10.85 9.68 -20.81
N PRO A 10 -11.42 8.88 -21.73
CA PRO A 10 -10.63 8.02 -22.61
C PRO A 10 -9.70 8.87 -23.48
N ARG A 11 -8.49 8.37 -23.74
CA ARG A 11 -7.51 9.07 -24.56
C ARG A 11 -7.17 8.27 -25.82
N SER A 12 -6.95 9.00 -26.91
CA SER A 12 -6.55 8.45 -28.23
C SER A 12 -5.08 8.74 -28.56
N GLU A 13 -4.50 9.78 -27.97
CA GLU A 13 -3.11 10.18 -28.24
C GLU A 13 -2.14 9.52 -27.28
N TYR A 14 -1.03 8.99 -27.84
CA TYR A 14 0.00 8.26 -27.11
C TYR A 14 1.39 8.86 -27.34
N GLY A 15 2.31 8.49 -26.49
CA GLY A 15 3.72 8.83 -26.61
C GLY A 15 4.16 9.98 -25.70
N LYS A 16 5.48 10.28 -25.77
CA LYS A 16 6.15 11.22 -24.85
C LYS A 16 5.63 12.65 -24.93
N LYS A 17 5.32 13.13 -26.16
CA LYS A 17 4.82 14.50 -26.38
C LYS A 17 3.41 14.66 -25.78
N ALA A 18 2.51 13.73 -26.07
CA ALA A 18 1.14 13.74 -25.54
C ALA A 18 1.11 13.65 -24.01
N ALA A 19 1.86 12.72 -23.43
CA ALA A 19 1.94 12.60 -21.96
C ALA A 19 2.51 13.86 -21.30
N LYS A 20 3.48 14.55 -21.95
CA LYS A 20 4.01 15.82 -21.43
C LYS A 20 3.00 16.96 -21.53
N ALA A 21 2.18 17.01 -22.58
CA ALA A 21 1.12 18.00 -22.74
C ALA A 21 0.04 17.81 -21.66
N LEU A 22 -0.48 16.60 -21.47
CA LEU A 22 -1.47 16.28 -20.45
C LEU A 22 -1.02 16.69 -19.04
N ARG A 23 0.23 16.38 -18.67
CA ARG A 23 0.77 16.76 -17.35
C ARG A 23 0.92 18.27 -17.15
N LYS A 24 1.03 19.05 -18.22
CA LYS A 24 1.01 20.53 -18.14
C LYS A 24 -0.38 21.09 -17.90
N GLU A 25 -1.41 20.33 -18.29
CA GLU A 25 -2.82 20.65 -18.08
C GLU A 25 -3.36 20.04 -16.77
N ASP A 26 -2.45 19.64 -15.87
CA ASP A 26 -2.77 18.95 -14.61
C ASP A 26 -3.61 17.67 -14.77
N LEU A 27 -3.47 17.00 -15.93
CA LEU A 27 -4.05 15.70 -16.20
C LEU A 27 -3.01 14.60 -16.00
N VAL A 28 -3.42 13.51 -15.35
CA VAL A 28 -2.59 12.34 -15.12
C VAL A 28 -2.99 11.24 -16.09
N PRO A 29 -2.06 10.75 -16.93
CA PRO A 29 -2.30 9.58 -17.77
C PRO A 29 -2.38 8.32 -16.90
N CYS A 30 -3.41 7.50 -17.16
CA CYS A 30 -3.69 6.28 -16.45
C CYS A 30 -3.92 5.11 -17.40
N ASN A 31 -3.61 3.91 -16.94
CA ASN A 31 -3.95 2.68 -17.62
C ASN A 31 -4.83 1.81 -16.72
N LEU A 32 -5.86 1.22 -17.31
CA LEU A 32 -6.66 0.17 -16.70
C LEU A 32 -6.42 -1.12 -17.46
N TYR A 33 -5.97 -2.15 -16.77
CA TYR A 33 -5.80 -3.47 -17.33
C TYR A 33 -6.37 -4.55 -16.40
N GLY A 34 -6.66 -5.70 -16.95
CA GLY A 34 -7.28 -6.82 -16.27
C GLY A 34 -8.38 -7.42 -17.14
N LEU A 35 -8.82 -8.62 -16.81
CA LEU A 35 -9.90 -9.34 -17.51
C LEU A 35 -9.81 -9.36 -19.03
N GLY A 36 -8.60 -9.22 -19.60
CA GLY A 36 -8.35 -9.20 -21.04
C GLY A 36 -8.55 -7.85 -21.73
N LYS A 37 -8.79 -6.77 -20.97
CA LYS A 37 -8.93 -5.40 -21.48
C LYS A 37 -7.70 -4.57 -21.13
N ASN A 38 -7.38 -3.59 -21.97
CA ASN A 38 -6.40 -2.56 -21.70
C ASN A 38 -6.98 -1.23 -22.22
N VAL A 39 -7.33 -0.35 -21.28
CA VAL A 39 -7.95 0.94 -21.58
C VAL A 39 -7.06 2.04 -21.03
N THR A 40 -6.73 2.99 -21.87
CA THR A 40 -5.96 4.18 -21.50
C THR A 40 -6.88 5.37 -21.35
N PHE A 41 -6.69 6.12 -20.28
CA PHE A 41 -7.53 7.26 -19.97
C PHE A 41 -6.73 8.33 -19.21
N THR A 42 -7.35 9.46 -18.96
CA THR A 42 -6.77 10.56 -18.18
C THR A 42 -7.70 10.93 -17.05
N VAL A 43 -7.12 11.39 -15.94
CA VAL A 43 -7.86 11.85 -14.77
C VAL A 43 -7.26 13.16 -14.29
N GLY A 44 -8.08 14.03 -13.69
CA GLY A 44 -7.61 15.25 -13.06
C GLY A 44 -6.67 14.96 -11.89
N LYS A 45 -5.59 15.72 -11.77
CA LYS A 45 -4.60 15.59 -10.68
C LYS A 45 -5.24 15.80 -9.31
N GLU A 46 -6.17 16.74 -9.18
CA GLU A 46 -6.87 16.99 -7.92
C GLU A 46 -7.82 15.85 -7.54
N ASP A 47 -8.45 15.20 -8.52
CA ASP A 47 -9.38 14.09 -8.29
C ASP A 47 -8.67 12.88 -7.70
N VAL A 48 -7.44 12.60 -8.14
CA VAL A 48 -6.65 11.47 -7.63
C VAL A 48 -5.91 11.79 -6.33
N ARG A 49 -5.85 13.05 -5.93
CA ARG A 49 -5.10 13.47 -4.74
C ARG A 49 -5.55 12.73 -3.49
N LYS A 50 -6.85 12.66 -3.25
CA LYS A 50 -7.42 11.95 -2.09
C LYS A 50 -7.14 10.46 -2.13
N LEU A 51 -7.14 9.85 -3.31
CA LEU A 51 -6.84 8.43 -3.51
C LEU A 51 -5.37 8.12 -3.17
N ILE A 52 -4.44 8.99 -3.57
CA ILE A 52 -3.00 8.76 -3.46
C ILE A 52 -2.47 9.04 -2.05
N TYR A 53 -2.93 10.13 -1.43
CA TYR A 53 -2.43 10.57 -0.13
C TYR A 53 -3.20 9.98 1.05
N THR A 54 -4.16 9.09 0.81
CA THR A 54 -4.79 8.30 1.86
C THR A 54 -3.94 7.06 2.15
N PRO A 55 -3.60 6.79 3.41
CA PRO A 55 -2.78 5.64 3.76
C PRO A 55 -3.48 4.29 3.57
N ASP A 56 -4.79 4.29 3.42
CA ASP A 56 -5.61 3.07 3.29
C ASP A 56 -5.62 2.53 1.86
N THR A 57 -5.78 1.23 1.73
CA THR A 57 -6.02 0.60 0.42
C THR A 57 -7.49 0.76 0.06
N LEU A 58 -7.76 1.43 -1.07
CA LEU A 58 -9.10 1.74 -1.54
C LEU A 58 -9.44 0.94 -2.80
N VAL A 59 -10.72 0.59 -2.93
CA VAL A 59 -11.30 0.11 -4.18
C VAL A 59 -11.81 1.32 -4.95
N VAL A 60 -11.48 1.41 -6.24
CA VAL A 60 -11.85 2.53 -7.09
C VAL A 60 -12.94 2.12 -8.04
N ASN A 61 -14.08 2.79 -7.98
CA ASN A 61 -15.14 2.72 -8.98
C ASN A 61 -14.77 3.68 -10.12
N LEU A 62 -14.25 3.14 -11.20
CA LEU A 62 -13.86 3.92 -12.37
C LEU A 62 -15.04 4.06 -13.34
N THR A 63 -15.31 5.30 -13.74
CA THR A 63 -16.23 5.60 -14.84
C THR A 63 -15.40 6.20 -15.98
N ILE A 64 -15.23 5.45 -17.07
CA ILE A 64 -14.44 5.87 -18.24
C ILE A 64 -15.41 6.01 -19.42
N GLY A 65 -15.79 7.25 -19.76
CA GLY A 65 -16.91 7.49 -20.68
C GLY A 65 -18.18 6.82 -20.15
N ASP A 66 -18.75 5.87 -20.91
CA ASP A 66 -19.96 5.13 -20.53
C ASP A 66 -19.65 3.82 -19.77
N ALA A 67 -18.38 3.42 -19.72
CA ALA A 67 -17.99 2.18 -19.08
C ALA A 67 -17.73 2.37 -17.58
N LYS A 68 -18.38 1.52 -16.76
CA LYS A 68 -18.13 1.45 -15.32
C LYS A 68 -17.40 0.17 -14.98
N CYS A 69 -16.36 0.26 -14.17
CA CYS A 69 -15.58 -0.88 -13.71
C CYS A 69 -15.05 -0.64 -12.30
N THR A 70 -14.77 -1.75 -11.61
CA THR A 70 -14.15 -1.72 -10.28
C THR A 70 -12.69 -2.08 -10.42
N ALA A 71 -11.81 -1.28 -9.86
CA ALA A 71 -10.37 -1.46 -9.96
C ALA A 71 -9.66 -1.18 -8.63
N VAL A 72 -8.44 -1.66 -8.52
CA VAL A 72 -7.51 -1.27 -7.44
C VAL A 72 -6.28 -0.60 -8.03
N VAL A 73 -5.70 0.33 -7.28
CA VAL A 73 -4.42 0.95 -7.67
C VAL A 73 -3.33 -0.11 -7.55
N LYS A 74 -2.61 -0.33 -8.65
CA LYS A 74 -1.51 -1.31 -8.70
C LYS A 74 -0.15 -0.65 -8.58
N GLU A 75 0.06 0.43 -9.32
CA GLU A 75 1.33 1.15 -9.32
C GLU A 75 1.10 2.66 -9.43
N LEU A 76 1.93 3.42 -8.73
CA LEU A 76 1.96 4.87 -8.74
C LEU A 76 3.37 5.32 -9.10
N GLN A 77 3.49 6.18 -10.10
CA GLN A 77 4.76 6.77 -10.49
C GLN A 77 4.77 8.24 -10.13
N PHE A 78 5.80 8.65 -9.38
CA PHE A 78 5.99 10.04 -8.96
C PHE A 78 7.23 10.64 -9.62
N HIS A 79 7.19 11.94 -9.82
CA HIS A 79 8.37 12.68 -10.24
C HIS A 79 9.35 12.83 -9.06
N PRO A 80 10.63 12.45 -9.19
CA PRO A 80 11.56 12.35 -8.06
C PRO A 80 11.87 13.67 -7.35
N VAL A 81 11.66 14.81 -8.02
CA VAL A 81 11.97 16.14 -7.47
C VAL A 81 10.70 16.91 -7.10
N THR A 82 9.67 16.87 -7.94
CA THR A 82 8.44 17.67 -7.76
C THR A 82 7.32 16.89 -7.07
N GLU A 83 7.51 15.58 -6.84
CA GLU A 83 6.54 14.65 -6.26
C GLU A 83 5.18 14.59 -6.98
N ASN A 84 5.12 15.20 -8.18
CA ASN A 84 3.92 15.14 -9.00
C ASN A 84 3.69 13.73 -9.52
N VAL A 85 2.44 13.30 -9.55
CA VAL A 85 2.04 12.01 -10.10
C VAL A 85 2.27 12.01 -11.60
N LEU A 86 3.05 11.06 -12.08
CA LEU A 86 3.36 10.90 -13.50
C LEU A 86 2.45 9.90 -14.19
N HIS A 87 2.10 8.82 -13.52
CA HIS A 87 1.29 7.73 -14.07
C HIS A 87 0.62 6.94 -12.96
N ILE A 88 -0.55 6.39 -13.24
CA ILE A 88 -1.27 5.48 -12.35
C ILE A 88 -1.71 4.25 -13.13
N ASP A 89 -1.39 3.09 -12.59
CA ASP A 89 -1.85 1.81 -13.10
C ASP A 89 -2.99 1.28 -12.24
N PHE A 90 -4.10 0.99 -12.89
CA PHE A 90 -5.28 0.38 -12.29
C PHE A 90 -5.43 -1.06 -12.77
N LEU A 91 -5.68 -1.96 -11.83
CA LEU A 91 -6.02 -3.35 -12.11
C LEU A 91 -7.52 -3.56 -11.91
N GLU A 92 -8.22 -3.93 -12.98
CA GLU A 92 -9.64 -4.31 -12.91
C GLU A 92 -9.78 -5.57 -12.07
N VAL A 93 -10.69 -5.52 -11.09
CA VAL A 93 -10.94 -6.62 -10.15
C VAL A 93 -12.33 -7.21 -10.34
N ASN A 94 -12.45 -8.49 -10.04
CA ASN A 94 -13.71 -9.23 -10.08
C ASN A 94 -13.76 -10.14 -8.86
N ASP A 95 -14.98 -10.45 -8.37
CA ASP A 95 -15.25 -11.36 -7.25
C ASP A 95 -14.71 -12.78 -7.42
N LYS A 96 -14.40 -13.19 -8.67
CA LYS A 96 -13.98 -14.55 -9.00
C LYS A 96 -12.46 -14.75 -9.03
N LYS A 97 -11.68 -13.70 -9.22
CA LYS A 97 -10.22 -13.81 -9.37
C LYS A 97 -9.51 -13.19 -8.19
N PRO A 98 -8.60 -13.93 -7.52
CA PRO A 98 -7.78 -13.34 -6.47
C PRO A 98 -6.81 -12.33 -7.08
N VAL A 99 -6.59 -11.24 -6.36
CA VAL A 99 -5.66 -10.18 -6.74
C VAL A 99 -4.60 -10.01 -5.67
N THR A 100 -3.40 -9.63 -6.09
CA THR A 100 -2.32 -9.29 -5.16
C THR A 100 -2.23 -7.78 -5.02
N VAL A 101 -2.47 -7.30 -3.80
CA VAL A 101 -2.47 -5.87 -3.46
C VAL A 101 -1.48 -5.63 -2.33
N GLU A 102 -0.85 -4.46 -2.31
CA GLU A 102 0.00 -4.00 -1.20
C GLU A 102 -0.86 -3.28 -0.18
N ILE A 103 -0.91 -3.80 1.04
CA ILE A 103 -1.72 -3.26 2.13
C ILE A 103 -0.80 -2.65 3.18
N PRO A 104 -1.11 -1.44 3.68
CA PRO A 104 -0.32 -0.81 4.71
C PRO A 104 -0.46 -1.55 6.04
N VAL A 105 0.66 -1.58 6.78
CA VAL A 105 0.74 -2.15 8.13
C VAL A 105 0.61 -1.03 9.15
N SER A 106 -0.23 -1.24 10.16
CA SER A 106 -0.31 -0.40 11.34
C SER A 106 -0.04 -1.21 12.59
N LEU A 107 0.81 -0.68 13.46
CA LEU A 107 1.13 -1.30 14.74
C LEU A 107 0.21 -0.74 15.82
N THR A 108 -0.26 -1.62 16.69
CA THR A 108 -1.07 -1.27 17.88
C THR A 108 -0.42 -1.81 19.14
N GLY A 109 -0.75 -1.22 20.28
CA GLY A 109 -0.15 -1.58 21.57
C GLY A 109 1.19 -0.89 21.84
N HIS A 110 1.69 -1.08 23.05
CA HIS A 110 2.99 -0.58 23.50
C HIS A 110 3.92 -1.76 23.76
N ALA A 111 4.88 -1.96 22.87
CA ALA A 111 5.82 -3.08 22.97
C ALA A 111 6.56 -3.09 24.33
N ALA A 112 6.63 -4.26 24.96
CA ALA A 112 7.34 -4.47 26.22
C ALA A 112 8.82 -4.04 26.11
N GLY A 113 9.44 -4.29 24.96
CA GLY A 113 10.82 -3.88 24.72
C GLY A 113 11.02 -2.37 24.59
N VAL A 114 9.99 -1.61 24.23
CA VAL A 114 10.05 -0.13 24.24
C VAL A 114 10.00 0.38 25.68
N LYS A 115 9.20 -0.25 26.53
CA LYS A 115 9.17 0.06 27.99
C LYS A 115 10.52 -0.22 28.66
N ALA A 116 11.26 -1.21 28.14
CA ALA A 116 12.61 -1.55 28.58
C ALA A 116 13.72 -0.67 27.93
N GLY A 117 13.35 0.44 27.28
CA GLY A 117 14.31 1.37 26.68
C GLY A 117 14.73 1.06 25.24
N GLY A 118 14.10 0.10 24.57
CA GLY A 118 14.30 -0.22 23.15
C GLY A 118 13.59 0.75 22.22
N LYS A 119 13.93 0.71 20.93
CA LYS A 119 13.29 1.47 19.85
C LYS A 119 12.53 0.55 18.92
N LEU A 120 11.21 0.71 18.82
CA LEU A 120 10.37 0.01 17.84
C LEU A 120 10.68 0.54 16.44
N SER A 121 10.98 -0.37 15.51
CA SER A 121 11.24 -0.09 14.11
C SER A 121 10.29 -0.92 13.25
N LEU A 122 9.50 -0.26 12.39
CA LEU A 122 8.70 -0.91 11.36
C LEU A 122 9.55 -1.03 10.10
N GLU A 123 9.96 -2.26 9.77
CA GLU A 123 10.83 -2.53 8.61
C GLU A 123 10.00 -2.65 7.33
N MET A 124 8.84 -3.31 7.40
CA MET A 124 7.93 -3.45 6.27
C MET A 124 6.66 -2.63 6.50
N ARG A 125 6.55 -1.51 5.78
CA ARG A 125 5.38 -0.62 5.87
C ARG A 125 4.17 -1.14 5.11
N LYS A 126 4.36 -2.05 4.14
CA LYS A 126 3.32 -2.65 3.31
C LYS A 126 3.55 -4.16 3.20
N LEU A 127 2.48 -4.94 3.22
CA LEU A 127 2.49 -6.38 2.98
C LEU A 127 1.75 -6.69 1.68
N LYS A 128 2.31 -7.61 0.89
CA LYS A 128 1.67 -8.13 -0.32
C LYS A 128 0.68 -9.21 0.06
N VAL A 129 -0.59 -8.93 -0.12
CA VAL A 129 -1.69 -9.82 0.23
C VAL A 129 -2.38 -10.28 -1.04
N ASN A 130 -2.58 -11.58 -1.18
CA ASN A 130 -3.33 -12.19 -2.27
C ASN A 130 -4.68 -12.69 -1.75
N GLY A 131 -5.76 -12.25 -2.36
CA GLY A 131 -7.11 -12.63 -1.98
C GLY A 131 -8.17 -12.05 -2.92
N ILE A 132 -9.42 -12.37 -2.66
CA ILE A 132 -10.55 -11.74 -3.34
C ILE A 132 -10.68 -10.32 -2.77
N TYR A 133 -10.88 -9.33 -3.63
CA TYR A 133 -10.84 -7.91 -3.21
C TYR A 133 -11.86 -7.58 -2.11
N THR A 134 -12.98 -8.29 -2.04
CA THR A 134 -14.00 -8.13 -0.98
C THR A 134 -13.48 -8.49 0.42
N ASN A 135 -12.56 -9.47 0.50
CA ASN A 135 -12.02 -10.00 1.76
C ASN A 135 -10.72 -9.29 2.19
N ILE A 136 -10.14 -8.49 1.31
CA ILE A 136 -8.89 -7.78 1.61
C ILE A 136 -9.18 -6.63 2.59
N PRO A 137 -8.50 -6.55 3.75
CA PRO A 137 -8.68 -5.46 4.70
C PRO A 137 -8.05 -4.15 4.19
N GLU A 138 -8.50 -3.02 4.71
CA GLU A 138 -7.94 -1.70 4.38
C GLU A 138 -6.52 -1.52 4.93
N ARG A 139 -6.27 -2.09 6.11
CA ARG A 139 -4.98 -2.10 6.81
C ARG A 139 -4.76 -3.43 7.49
N VAL A 140 -3.53 -3.86 7.61
CA VAL A 140 -3.14 -4.97 8.48
C VAL A 140 -2.75 -4.39 9.83
N VAL A 141 -3.55 -4.68 10.85
CA VAL A 141 -3.32 -4.23 12.23
C VAL A 141 -2.58 -5.33 12.96
N ILE A 142 -1.42 -5.00 13.53
CA ILE A 142 -0.57 -5.95 14.24
C ILE A 142 -0.37 -5.46 15.67
N ASP A 143 -0.66 -6.30 16.64
CA ASP A 143 -0.36 -6.02 18.05
C ASP A 143 1.10 -6.35 18.37
N VAL A 144 1.81 -5.37 18.91
CA VAL A 144 3.22 -5.50 19.30
C VAL A 144 3.42 -5.50 20.83
N THR A 145 2.36 -5.63 21.60
CA THR A 145 2.39 -5.50 23.08
C THR A 145 3.40 -6.48 23.70
N GLU A 146 3.47 -7.71 23.22
CA GLU A 146 4.36 -8.77 23.74
C GLU A 146 5.77 -8.73 23.14
N LEU A 147 6.05 -7.78 22.24
CA LEU A 147 7.35 -7.73 21.57
C LEU A 147 8.44 -7.20 22.53
N GLY A 148 9.32 -8.09 22.95
CA GLY A 148 10.44 -7.80 23.87
C GLY A 148 11.62 -7.10 23.20
N LEU A 149 12.60 -6.69 24.00
CA LEU A 149 13.86 -6.10 23.54
C LEU A 149 14.63 -7.09 22.64
N GLY A 150 15.16 -6.61 21.52
CA GLY A 150 15.91 -7.43 20.56
C GLY A 150 15.06 -8.43 19.76
N LYS A 151 13.77 -8.57 20.05
CA LYS A 151 12.89 -9.48 19.31
C LYS A 151 12.38 -8.84 18.01
N LYS A 152 12.12 -9.70 17.02
CA LYS A 152 11.54 -9.37 15.71
C LYS A 152 10.22 -10.09 15.55
N LEU A 153 9.29 -9.47 14.85
CA LEU A 153 8.04 -10.06 14.38
C LEU A 153 8.21 -10.42 12.91
N ALA A 154 8.06 -11.68 12.56
CA ALA A 154 8.18 -12.17 11.18
C ALA A 154 6.82 -12.16 10.47
N VAL A 155 6.84 -12.21 9.13
CA VAL A 155 5.61 -12.31 8.31
C VAL A 155 4.82 -13.56 8.64
N SER A 156 5.49 -14.68 9.01
CA SER A 156 4.86 -15.94 9.40
C SER A 156 3.93 -15.83 10.63
N GLU A 157 4.17 -14.85 11.49
CA GLU A 157 3.37 -14.60 12.71
C GLU A 157 2.15 -13.72 12.44
N VAL A 158 2.09 -13.12 11.24
CA VAL A 158 0.99 -12.23 10.86
C VAL A 158 -0.11 -13.03 10.18
N VAL A 159 -1.30 -13.02 10.77
CA VAL A 159 -2.48 -13.70 10.22
C VAL A 159 -3.42 -12.66 9.62
N VAL A 160 -3.81 -12.86 8.36
CA VAL A 160 -4.83 -12.05 7.68
C VAL A 160 -5.97 -12.98 7.26
N GLU A 161 -7.17 -12.70 7.72
CA GLU A 161 -8.34 -13.55 7.46
C GLU A 161 -8.64 -13.66 5.96
N ASN A 162 -8.90 -14.89 5.49
CA ASN A 162 -9.28 -15.22 4.11
C ASN A 162 -8.29 -14.72 3.01
N CYS A 163 -7.06 -14.43 3.38
CA CYS A 163 -6.04 -13.92 2.46
C CYS A 163 -4.70 -14.66 2.66
N LYS A 164 -3.90 -14.71 1.60
CA LYS A 164 -2.55 -15.29 1.64
C LYS A 164 -1.50 -14.19 1.55
N LEU A 165 -0.55 -14.20 2.48
CA LEU A 165 0.63 -13.33 2.42
C LEU A 165 1.61 -13.88 1.36
N MET A 166 2.07 -12.99 0.48
CA MET A 166 2.98 -13.33 -0.62
C MET A 166 4.43 -12.92 -0.34
N ASN A 167 4.67 -12.28 0.80
CA ASN A 167 6.01 -11.94 1.26
C ASN A 167 6.76 -13.19 1.76
N ALA A 168 8.10 -13.13 1.82
CA ALA A 168 8.91 -14.18 2.43
C ALA A 168 8.52 -14.34 3.91
N GLN A 169 8.32 -15.57 4.34
CA GLN A 169 7.83 -15.88 5.70
C GLN A 169 8.80 -15.42 6.79
N ASP A 170 10.11 -15.47 6.52
CA ASP A 170 11.16 -15.06 7.45
C ASP A 170 11.43 -13.56 7.45
N ALA A 171 10.76 -12.79 6.57
CA ALA A 171 10.96 -11.36 6.49
C ALA A 171 10.46 -10.67 7.77
N CYS A 172 11.27 -9.74 8.28
CA CYS A 172 10.95 -8.98 9.47
C CYS A 172 9.93 -7.87 9.14
N VAL A 173 8.79 -7.87 9.81
CA VAL A 173 7.77 -6.82 9.69
C VAL A 173 8.07 -5.67 10.64
N ALA A 174 8.30 -5.98 11.91
CA ALA A 174 8.64 -5.02 12.94
C ALA A 174 9.67 -5.63 13.92
N GLN A 175 10.51 -4.79 14.50
CA GLN A 175 11.47 -5.23 15.52
C GLN A 175 11.69 -4.14 16.58
N VAL A 176 12.05 -4.57 17.78
CA VAL A 176 12.52 -3.67 18.82
C VAL A 176 14.04 -3.73 18.87
N LYS A 177 14.68 -2.66 18.44
CA LYS A 177 16.16 -2.54 18.48
C LYS A 177 16.59 -2.07 19.86
N ALA A 178 17.68 -2.66 20.38
CA ALA A 178 18.32 -2.16 21.60
C ALA A 178 18.91 -0.77 21.33
N THR A 179 18.78 0.13 22.29
CA THR A 179 19.42 1.45 22.26
C THR A 179 20.67 1.40 23.16
N ARG A 180 21.56 2.41 23.07
CA ARG A 180 22.71 2.49 23.96
C ARG A 180 22.30 2.52 25.44
N ALA A 181 21.18 3.16 25.77
CA ALA A 181 20.67 3.22 27.13
C ALA A 181 20.17 1.86 27.64
N SER A 182 19.57 1.03 26.79
CA SER A 182 19.08 -0.30 27.18
C SER A 182 20.22 -1.33 27.28
N ALA A 183 21.31 -1.15 26.49
CA ALA A 183 22.48 -2.03 26.58
C ALA A 183 23.29 -1.85 27.87
N THR A 184 23.26 -0.66 28.50
CA THR A 184 23.88 -0.44 29.80
C THR A 184 23.07 -1.01 30.96
N ALA A 185 21.75 -1.05 30.85
CA ALA A 185 20.88 -1.62 31.88
C ALA A 185 20.98 -3.16 31.98
N ASP A 186 21.24 -3.84 30.86
CA ASP A 186 21.43 -5.30 30.85
C ASP A 186 22.80 -5.72 31.44
N THR A 187 23.81 -4.83 31.42
CA THR A 187 25.12 -5.09 32.05
C THR A 187 25.11 -4.88 33.56
N GLU A 188 24.30 -3.98 34.08
CA GLU A 188 24.15 -3.77 35.55
C GLU A 188 23.25 -4.81 36.22
N ALA A 189 22.42 -5.55 35.47
CA ALA A 189 21.58 -6.62 36.03
C ALA A 189 22.26 -7.99 36.00
N ALA A 190 23.48 -8.08 35.44
CA ALA A 190 24.25 -9.32 35.33
C ALA A 190 25.48 -9.39 36.31
N GLU A 191 25.68 -8.36 37.15
CA GLU A 191 26.57 -8.35 38.29
C GLU A 191 25.78 -8.54 39.60
#